data_3f596768bdce6a8c773a0a21ab6432f0
#
_entry.id   3f596768bdce6a8c773a0a21ab6432f0
#
_cell.length_a   1.000
_cell.length_b   1.000
_cell.length_c   1.000
_cell.angle_alpha   90.00
_cell.angle_beta   90.00
_cell.angle_gamma   90.00
#
_symmetry.space_group_name_H-M   'P 1'
#
loop_
_entity.id
_entity.type
_entity.pdbx_description
1 polymer ?
#
loop_
_entity_poly.entity_id
_entity_poly.type
_entity_poly.pdbx_seq_one_letter_code
_entity_poly.pdbx_strand_id
1 'polypeptide(L)'
;MKKMFLAALLALCLTACAVPAADEQPAPAESDASTPAESLPLEEEFTDPGGQQMAIDAYSAIMESFGVGTVPGVPEEEWYPEEFGSAYIGDDNFLYVCLTDTSEEIFSRYRAAVPEPRILRFVEVKYSYKDLIDLQYAICEIEGLDFSFLGVDVIENVVNIGIPDLTEEEADRQLIEENLPADIRERFDTLPITFEESPYAMLA
;
A
#
# COMPACT_ATOMS: atom_id res chain seq x y z
N MET A 1 26.30 7.30 -23.65
CA MET A 1 24.97 7.33 -23.07
C MET A 1 24.47 5.91 -23.01
N LYS A 2 24.64 5.23 -21.88
CA LYS A 2 24.21 3.85 -21.67
C LYS A 2 22.98 3.89 -20.77
N LYS A 3 21.81 3.65 -21.35
CA LYS A 3 20.58 3.45 -20.59
C LYS A 3 20.67 2.07 -19.91
N MET A 4 20.87 2.05 -18.61
CA MET A 4 20.72 0.83 -17.81
C MET A 4 19.22 0.70 -17.49
N PHE A 5 18.63 -0.37 -17.99
CA PHE A 5 17.30 -0.82 -17.59
C PHE A 5 17.43 -1.41 -16.18
N LEU A 6 16.83 -0.74 -15.21
CA LEU A 6 16.65 -1.27 -13.86
C LEU A 6 15.32 -2.05 -13.85
N ALA A 7 15.41 -3.37 -13.86
CA ALA A 7 14.24 -4.22 -13.69
C ALA A 7 13.82 -4.14 -12.22
N ALA A 8 12.62 -3.64 -11.96
CA ALA A 8 12.03 -3.65 -10.64
C ALA A 8 11.77 -5.10 -10.21
N LEU A 9 12.53 -5.57 -9.23
CA LEU A 9 12.32 -6.85 -8.59
C LEU A 9 11.32 -6.64 -7.45
N LEU A 10 10.09 -7.13 -7.62
CA LEU A 10 9.07 -7.16 -6.59
C LEU A 10 9.55 -8.11 -5.47
N ALA A 11 10.09 -7.57 -4.39
CA ALA A 11 10.50 -8.36 -3.23
C ALA A 11 9.28 -8.57 -2.32
N LEU A 12 8.70 -9.77 -2.38
CA LEU A 12 7.73 -10.26 -1.39
C LEU A 12 8.48 -10.51 -0.08
N CYS A 13 8.39 -9.63 0.89
CA CYS A 13 8.89 -9.88 2.25
C CYS A 13 7.88 -10.72 3.04
N LEU A 14 8.13 -12.02 3.13
CA LEU A 14 7.47 -12.91 4.09
C LEU A 14 8.20 -12.80 5.44
N THR A 15 7.63 -12.04 6.37
CA THR A 15 8.10 -12.04 7.76
C THR A 15 7.11 -12.84 8.61
N ALA A 16 7.54 -14.05 9.02
CA ALA A 16 6.83 -14.87 9.98
C ALA A 16 7.14 -14.40 11.39
N CYS A 17 6.19 -13.82 12.10
CA CYS A 17 6.28 -13.55 13.53
C CYS A 17 5.52 -14.59 14.34
N ALA A 18 6.22 -15.18 15.32
CA ALA A 18 5.71 -16.17 16.25
C ALA A 18 4.84 -15.52 17.35
N VAL A 19 3.70 -16.12 17.63
CA VAL A 19 2.74 -15.74 18.67
C VAL A 19 3.15 -16.34 20.01
N PRO A 20 3.14 -15.61 21.15
CA PRO A 20 3.09 -16.21 22.48
C PRO A 20 1.63 -16.33 22.97
N ALA A 21 1.37 -17.43 23.66
CA ALA A 21 0.07 -17.90 24.14
C ALA A 21 -0.46 -17.14 25.35
N ALA A 22 -1.78 -17.01 25.32
CA ALA A 22 -2.79 -17.09 26.39
C ALA A 22 -2.60 -16.38 27.74
N ASP A 23 -3.62 -15.59 28.09
CA ASP A 23 -4.10 -15.57 29.48
C ASP A 23 -5.64 -15.43 29.51
N GLU A 24 -6.25 -16.24 30.37
CA GLU A 24 -7.69 -16.38 30.56
C GLU A 24 -8.26 -15.20 31.36
N GLN A 25 -9.41 -14.68 30.95
CA GLN A 25 -10.19 -13.76 31.76
C GLN A 25 -11.67 -14.11 31.80
N PRO A 26 -12.31 -14.02 32.97
CA PRO A 26 -13.65 -14.55 33.22
C PRO A 26 -14.77 -13.63 32.77
N ALA A 27 -15.91 -14.22 32.47
CA ALA A 27 -17.16 -13.61 32.05
C ALA A 27 -17.84 -12.73 33.13
N PRO A 28 -18.63 -11.74 32.73
CA PRO A 28 -19.73 -11.26 33.53
C PRO A 28 -21.10 -11.39 32.87
N ALA A 29 -21.97 -12.03 33.63
CA ALA A 29 -23.40 -11.86 33.88
C ALA A 29 -24.33 -11.29 32.80
N GLU A 30 -25.40 -12.05 32.62
CA GLU A 30 -26.64 -11.80 31.91
C GLU A 30 -27.39 -10.54 32.32
N SER A 31 -28.01 -9.87 31.36
CA SER A 31 -29.18 -9.02 31.61
C SER A 31 -30.15 -9.11 30.44
N ASP A 32 -31.31 -9.66 30.76
CA ASP A 32 -32.53 -9.75 29.95
C ASP A 32 -33.07 -8.37 29.50
N ALA A 33 -33.49 -8.26 28.24
CA ALA A 33 -34.76 -7.61 27.85
C ALA A 33 -35.04 -7.74 26.35
N SER A 34 -36.07 -8.45 26.04
CA SER A 34 -36.64 -8.75 24.75
C SER A 34 -37.19 -7.56 23.97
N THR A 35 -36.94 -7.52 22.65
CA THR A 35 -37.92 -7.09 21.65
C THR A 35 -37.52 -7.75 20.31
N PRO A 36 -38.41 -8.47 19.60
CA PRO A 36 -38.05 -9.10 18.34
C PRO A 36 -38.05 -8.05 17.25
N ALA A 37 -36.86 -7.61 16.85
CA ALA A 37 -36.66 -6.93 15.59
C ALA A 37 -36.58 -8.02 14.51
N GLU A 38 -37.45 -7.87 13.52
CA GLU A 38 -37.56 -8.63 12.29
C GLU A 38 -36.16 -8.79 11.69
N SER A 39 -35.59 -9.99 11.77
CA SER A 39 -34.27 -10.33 11.24
C SER A 39 -34.32 -10.29 9.73
N LEU A 40 -33.72 -9.24 9.15
CA LEU A 40 -33.20 -9.29 7.79
C LEU A 40 -32.32 -10.55 7.66
N PRO A 41 -32.35 -11.25 6.53
CA PRO A 41 -31.45 -12.39 6.34
C PRO A 41 -30.04 -11.92 6.62
N LEU A 42 -29.39 -12.57 7.60
CA LEU A 42 -27.97 -12.44 7.84
C LEU A 42 -27.29 -12.81 6.51
N GLU A 43 -26.74 -11.81 5.82
CA GLU A 43 -25.74 -12.11 4.80
C GLU A 43 -24.70 -12.94 5.51
N GLU A 44 -24.49 -14.18 5.05
CA GLU A 44 -23.48 -15.07 5.61
C GLU A 44 -22.17 -14.28 5.64
N GLU A 45 -21.69 -14.00 6.85
CA GLU A 45 -20.49 -13.21 7.07
C GLU A 45 -19.33 -13.98 6.41
N PHE A 46 -18.82 -13.44 5.30
CA PHE A 46 -17.69 -14.02 4.60
C PHE A 46 -16.43 -13.73 5.41
N THR A 47 -16.12 -14.65 6.34
CA THR A 47 -15.08 -14.47 7.36
C THR A 47 -13.77 -15.19 7.05
N ASP A 48 -13.78 -16.16 6.12
CA ASP A 48 -12.59 -16.94 5.75
C ASP A 48 -12.56 -17.17 4.24
N PRO A 49 -11.65 -16.49 3.51
CA PRO A 49 -11.45 -16.72 2.07
C PRO A 49 -10.78 -18.05 1.73
N GLY A 50 -10.42 -18.88 2.71
CA GLY A 50 -9.81 -20.19 2.46
C GLY A 50 -8.37 -20.15 2.02
N GLY A 51 -7.68 -19.03 2.23
CA GLY A 51 -6.27 -18.81 1.87
C GLY A 51 -6.06 -17.64 0.89
N GLN A 52 -4.81 -17.30 0.62
CA GLN A 52 -4.43 -16.11 -0.14
C GLN A 52 -4.77 -16.16 -1.64
N GLN A 53 -5.04 -17.34 -2.21
CA GLN A 53 -5.21 -17.47 -3.67
C GLN A 53 -6.34 -16.61 -4.22
N MET A 54 -7.46 -16.52 -3.50
CA MET A 54 -8.60 -15.68 -3.91
C MET A 54 -8.24 -14.19 -3.94
N ALA A 55 -7.44 -13.74 -2.96
CA ALA A 55 -6.95 -12.36 -2.93
C ALA A 55 -5.93 -12.08 -4.05
N ILE A 56 -5.06 -13.05 -4.38
CA ILE A 56 -4.12 -12.95 -5.50
C ILE A 56 -4.88 -12.86 -6.84
N ASP A 57 -5.90 -13.68 -7.02
CA ASP A 57 -6.73 -13.66 -8.24
C ASP A 57 -7.48 -12.33 -8.37
N ALA A 58 -8.01 -11.81 -7.26
CA ALA A 58 -8.67 -10.50 -7.23
C ALA A 58 -7.69 -9.36 -7.53
N TYR A 59 -6.49 -9.37 -6.95
CA TYR A 59 -5.44 -8.39 -7.25
C TYR A 59 -5.10 -8.41 -8.75
N SER A 60 -4.90 -9.60 -9.32
CA SER A 60 -4.59 -9.76 -10.74
C SER A 60 -5.70 -9.18 -11.61
N ALA A 61 -6.97 -9.45 -11.28
CA ALA A 61 -8.11 -8.94 -12.02
C ALA A 61 -8.21 -7.39 -11.94
N ILE A 62 -7.90 -6.79 -10.80
CA ILE A 62 -7.83 -5.33 -10.66
C ILE A 62 -6.72 -4.77 -11.56
N MET A 63 -5.50 -5.33 -11.51
CA MET A 63 -4.37 -4.88 -12.35
C MET A 63 -4.67 -5.03 -13.84
N GLU A 64 -5.32 -6.12 -14.25
CA GLU A 64 -5.79 -6.30 -15.63
C GLU A 64 -6.81 -5.22 -16.03
N SER A 65 -7.72 -4.83 -15.12
CA SER A 65 -8.71 -3.78 -15.39
C SER A 65 -8.09 -2.40 -15.61
N PHE A 66 -6.93 -2.13 -15.04
CA PHE A 66 -6.13 -0.92 -15.29
C PHE A 66 -5.37 -0.97 -16.62
N GLY A 67 -5.23 -2.15 -17.22
CA GLY A 67 -4.45 -2.37 -18.42
C GLY A 67 -2.94 -2.44 -18.17
N VAL A 68 -2.53 -2.74 -16.95
CA VAL A 68 -1.12 -2.86 -16.54
C VAL A 68 -0.38 -3.83 -17.48
N GLY A 69 0.72 -3.38 -18.05
CA GLY A 69 1.57 -4.19 -18.94
C GLY A 69 1.02 -4.45 -20.35
N THR A 70 -0.15 -3.93 -20.71
CA THR A 70 -0.79 -4.22 -22.01
C THR A 70 -0.31 -3.31 -23.15
N VAL A 71 0.20 -2.12 -22.83
CA VAL A 71 0.65 -1.14 -23.83
C VAL A 71 2.17 -0.93 -23.72
N PRO A 72 2.98 -1.44 -24.64
CA PRO A 72 4.42 -1.23 -24.61
C PRO A 72 4.80 0.25 -24.68
N GLY A 73 5.66 0.71 -23.77
CA GLY A 73 6.21 2.06 -23.75
C GLY A 73 5.38 3.10 -23.01
N VAL A 74 4.26 2.72 -22.40
CA VAL A 74 3.57 3.55 -21.42
C VAL A 74 4.31 3.41 -20.10
N PRO A 75 4.74 4.51 -19.44
CA PRO A 75 5.32 4.48 -18.11
C PRO A 75 4.38 3.80 -17.12
N GLU A 76 4.94 3.09 -16.15
CA GLU A 76 4.13 2.30 -15.19
C GLU A 76 3.17 3.19 -14.40
N GLU A 77 3.59 4.38 -14.03
CA GLU A 77 2.80 5.37 -13.29
C GLU A 77 1.54 5.84 -14.04
N GLU A 78 1.51 5.75 -15.38
CA GLU A 78 0.36 6.13 -16.20
C GLU A 78 -0.76 5.06 -16.22
N TRP A 79 -0.50 3.86 -15.70
CA TRP A 79 -1.47 2.77 -15.69
C TRP A 79 -2.45 2.83 -14.53
N TYR A 80 -2.04 3.46 -13.43
CA TYR A 80 -2.84 3.48 -12.22
C TYR A 80 -3.88 4.60 -12.26
N PRO A 81 -5.15 4.30 -11.86
CA PRO A 81 -6.16 5.33 -11.69
C PRO A 81 -5.75 6.35 -10.61
N GLU A 82 -6.21 7.59 -10.78
CA GLU A 82 -5.87 8.71 -9.87
C GLU A 82 -6.27 8.44 -8.41
N GLU A 83 -7.34 7.67 -8.19
CA GLU A 83 -7.80 7.31 -6.85
C GLU A 83 -7.10 6.09 -6.26
N PHE A 84 -6.31 5.34 -7.04
CA PHE A 84 -5.65 4.14 -6.55
C PHE A 84 -4.44 4.50 -5.70
N GLY A 85 -4.49 4.17 -4.40
CA GLY A 85 -3.37 4.37 -3.47
C GLY A 85 -2.42 3.18 -3.41
N SER A 86 -2.97 1.96 -3.34
CA SER A 86 -2.21 0.70 -3.31
C SER A 86 -3.16 -0.49 -3.16
N ALA A 87 -2.59 -1.70 -3.12
CA ALA A 87 -3.31 -2.87 -2.63
C ALA A 87 -2.36 -3.87 -1.99
N TYR A 88 -2.82 -4.54 -0.92
CA TYR A 88 -2.05 -5.56 -0.22
C TYR A 88 -2.96 -6.66 0.34
N ILE A 89 -2.40 -7.84 0.58
CA ILE A 89 -3.11 -8.96 1.20
C ILE A 89 -2.84 -8.93 2.70
N GLY A 90 -3.90 -8.81 3.50
CA GLY A 90 -3.79 -8.84 4.96
C GLY A 90 -3.54 -10.23 5.52
N ASP A 91 -3.21 -10.31 6.81
CA ASP A 91 -3.02 -11.59 7.53
C ASP A 91 -4.28 -12.45 7.57
N ASP A 92 -5.44 -11.84 7.37
CA ASP A 92 -6.76 -12.47 7.26
C ASP A 92 -7.08 -12.98 5.85
N ASN A 93 -6.12 -12.92 4.93
CA ASN A 93 -6.21 -13.30 3.52
C ASN A 93 -7.19 -12.47 2.67
N PHE A 94 -7.69 -11.33 3.15
CA PHE A 94 -8.45 -10.39 2.34
C PHE A 94 -7.54 -9.49 1.52
N LEU A 95 -8.05 -9.02 0.39
CA LEU A 95 -7.37 -7.99 -0.41
C LEU A 95 -7.82 -6.61 0.07
N TYR A 96 -6.90 -5.88 0.65
CA TYR A 96 -7.08 -4.49 1.03
C TYR A 96 -6.73 -3.60 -0.16
N VAL A 97 -7.70 -2.82 -0.62
CA VAL A 97 -7.53 -1.85 -1.71
C VAL A 97 -7.59 -0.45 -1.11
N CYS A 98 -6.47 0.24 -1.16
CA CYS A 98 -6.29 1.57 -0.63
C CYS A 98 -6.69 2.61 -1.68
N LEU A 99 -7.57 3.54 -1.33
CA LEU A 99 -8.17 4.51 -2.25
C LEU A 99 -8.17 5.91 -1.65
N THR A 100 -7.90 6.93 -2.48
CA THR A 100 -8.04 8.33 -2.09
C THR A 100 -9.47 8.85 -2.26
N ASP A 101 -10.29 8.18 -3.07
CA ASP A 101 -11.73 8.42 -3.21
C ASP A 101 -12.51 7.19 -2.75
N THR A 102 -13.26 7.34 -1.67
CA THR A 102 -14.07 6.28 -1.03
C THR A 102 -15.55 6.38 -1.37
N SER A 103 -15.91 6.98 -2.52
CA SER A 103 -17.28 7.04 -3.00
C SER A 103 -17.79 5.64 -3.41
N GLU A 104 -19.11 5.43 -3.29
CA GLU A 104 -19.74 4.16 -3.66
C GLU A 104 -19.60 3.87 -5.17
N GLU A 105 -19.43 4.88 -6.00
CA GLU A 105 -19.15 4.72 -7.43
C GLU A 105 -17.81 4.04 -7.63
N ILE A 106 -16.76 4.49 -6.92
CA ILE A 106 -15.43 3.89 -6.95
C ILE A 106 -15.48 2.47 -6.41
N PHE A 107 -16.07 2.25 -5.23
CA PHE A 107 -16.20 0.90 -4.68
C PHE A 107 -16.90 -0.07 -5.62
N SER A 108 -17.99 0.38 -6.28
CA SER A 108 -18.72 -0.44 -7.24
C SER A 108 -17.88 -0.82 -8.45
N ARG A 109 -17.00 0.08 -8.92
CA ARG A 109 -16.09 -0.21 -10.03
C ARG A 109 -15.09 -1.31 -9.67
N TYR A 110 -14.46 -1.23 -8.48
CA TYR A 110 -13.52 -2.26 -8.03
C TYR A 110 -14.20 -3.60 -7.76
N ARG A 111 -15.41 -3.59 -7.14
CA ARG A 111 -16.20 -4.80 -6.95
C ARG A 111 -16.57 -5.49 -8.27
N ALA A 112 -16.87 -4.70 -9.31
CA ALA A 112 -17.21 -5.23 -10.62
C ALA A 112 -16.01 -5.83 -11.37
N ALA A 113 -14.78 -5.43 -11.02
CA ALA A 113 -13.55 -5.91 -11.66
C ALA A 113 -13.14 -7.31 -11.18
N VAL A 114 -13.62 -7.78 -10.03
CA VAL A 114 -13.16 -9.03 -9.40
C VAL A 114 -14.22 -10.12 -9.42
N PRO A 115 -13.83 -11.41 -9.51
CA PRO A 115 -14.79 -12.54 -9.54
C PRO A 115 -15.57 -12.71 -8.23
N GLU A 116 -14.94 -12.44 -7.07
CA GLU A 116 -15.53 -12.54 -5.74
C GLU A 116 -15.37 -11.23 -4.97
N PRO A 117 -16.33 -10.30 -5.07
CA PRO A 117 -16.21 -8.96 -4.46
C PRO A 117 -16.10 -8.96 -2.93
N ARG A 118 -16.57 -10.04 -2.26
CA ARG A 118 -16.51 -10.12 -0.79
C ARG A 118 -15.09 -10.26 -0.25
N ILE A 119 -14.11 -10.58 -1.14
CA ILE A 119 -12.68 -10.63 -0.77
C ILE A 119 -12.09 -9.23 -0.54
N LEU A 120 -12.75 -8.18 -1.05
CA LEU A 120 -12.23 -6.83 -1.00
C LEU A 120 -12.52 -6.16 0.35
N ARG A 121 -11.53 -5.44 0.84
CA ARG A 121 -11.63 -4.48 1.93
C ARG A 121 -11.11 -3.14 1.41
N PHE A 122 -11.89 -2.07 1.60
CA PHE A 122 -11.48 -0.74 1.16
C PHE A 122 -10.92 0.05 2.33
N VAL A 123 -9.79 0.72 2.09
CA VAL A 123 -9.09 1.55 3.06
C VAL A 123 -8.91 2.93 2.46
N GLU A 124 -9.29 3.97 3.19
CA GLU A 124 -9.01 5.34 2.79
C GLU A 124 -7.54 5.67 3.05
N VAL A 125 -6.88 6.25 2.04
CA VAL A 125 -5.51 6.73 2.13
C VAL A 125 -5.42 8.16 1.61
N LYS A 126 -4.37 8.86 1.99
CA LYS A 126 -4.22 10.28 1.67
C LYS A 126 -3.66 10.52 0.28
N TYR A 127 -2.76 9.66 -0.18
CA TYR A 127 -2.00 9.86 -1.42
C TYR A 127 -2.24 8.73 -2.41
N SER A 128 -2.34 9.08 -3.70
CA SER A 128 -2.40 8.08 -4.75
C SER A 128 -1.05 7.38 -4.93
N TYR A 129 -1.07 6.16 -5.45
CA TYR A 129 0.16 5.42 -5.80
C TYR A 129 1.01 6.21 -6.79
N LYS A 130 0.37 6.86 -7.75
CA LYS A 130 1.02 7.71 -8.75
C LYS A 130 1.77 8.87 -8.10
N ASP A 131 1.13 9.58 -7.14
CA ASP A 131 1.81 10.67 -6.43
C ASP A 131 3.04 10.19 -5.66
N LEU A 132 2.93 9.01 -5.00
CA LEU A 132 4.06 8.44 -4.25
C LEU A 132 5.19 7.95 -5.16
N ILE A 133 4.88 7.39 -6.32
CA ILE A 133 5.88 6.98 -7.31
C ILE A 133 6.57 8.19 -7.94
N ASP A 134 5.82 9.24 -8.29
CA ASP A 134 6.38 10.49 -8.79
C ASP A 134 7.33 11.11 -7.75
N LEU A 135 6.92 11.11 -6.46
CA LEU A 135 7.77 11.57 -5.37
C LEU A 135 9.03 10.71 -5.23
N GLN A 136 8.89 9.38 -5.27
CA GLN A 136 10.02 8.46 -5.22
C GLN A 136 11.03 8.73 -6.34
N TYR A 137 10.56 8.90 -7.58
CA TYR A 137 11.44 9.20 -8.70
C TYR A 137 12.12 10.56 -8.54
N ALA A 138 11.39 11.58 -8.09
CA ALA A 138 11.97 12.89 -7.84
C ALA A 138 13.07 12.85 -6.75
N ILE A 139 12.86 12.07 -5.68
CA ILE A 139 13.88 11.87 -4.64
C ILE A 139 15.10 11.14 -5.21
N CYS A 140 14.91 10.15 -6.07
CA CYS A 140 16.02 9.37 -6.68
C CYS A 140 16.96 10.23 -7.53
N GLU A 141 16.48 11.35 -8.06
CA GLU A 141 17.27 12.27 -8.89
C GLU A 141 18.03 13.34 -8.08
N ILE A 142 17.86 13.39 -6.74
CA ILE A 142 18.51 14.38 -5.89
C ILE A 142 19.99 14.02 -5.71
N GLU A 143 20.87 14.92 -6.16
CA GLU A 143 22.31 14.75 -5.98
C GLU A 143 22.72 14.96 -4.51
N GLY A 144 23.53 14.04 -4.00
CA GLY A 144 24.08 14.13 -2.64
C GLY A 144 23.24 13.44 -1.56
N LEU A 145 22.06 12.95 -1.90
CA LEU A 145 21.29 12.07 -1.00
C LEU A 145 21.89 10.67 -1.03
N ASP A 146 22.28 10.18 0.15
CA ASP A 146 22.90 8.84 0.29
C ASP A 146 21.90 7.85 0.89
N PHE A 147 21.36 6.95 0.09
CA PHE A 147 20.37 5.97 0.52
C PHE A 147 20.73 4.55 0.08
N SER A 148 20.38 3.59 0.90
CA SER A 148 20.59 2.14 0.64
C SER A 148 19.42 1.53 -0.13
N PHE A 149 18.20 2.02 0.12
CA PHE A 149 17.00 1.71 -0.66
C PHE A 149 16.03 2.90 -0.66
N LEU A 150 15.10 2.86 -1.61
CA LEU A 150 14.02 3.83 -1.77
C LEU A 150 12.81 3.10 -2.33
N GLY A 151 11.66 3.22 -1.68
CA GLY A 151 10.45 2.51 -2.12
C GLY A 151 9.17 3.04 -1.50
N VAL A 152 8.04 2.76 -2.14
CA VAL A 152 6.73 3.07 -1.59
C VAL A 152 6.35 2.01 -0.56
N ASP A 153 6.08 2.43 0.67
CA ASP A 153 5.38 1.61 1.66
C ASP A 153 3.87 1.70 1.39
N VAL A 154 3.34 0.60 0.88
CA VAL A 154 1.93 0.53 0.45
C VAL A 154 0.94 0.47 1.62
N ILE A 155 1.38 0.10 2.81
CA ILE A 155 0.56 0.01 4.02
C ILE A 155 0.48 1.37 4.70
N GLU A 156 1.64 2.01 4.89
CA GLU A 156 1.75 3.31 5.56
C GLU A 156 1.43 4.48 4.62
N ASN A 157 1.32 4.23 3.31
CA ASN A 157 1.05 5.21 2.26
C ASN A 157 2.09 6.35 2.23
N VAL A 158 3.38 5.96 2.27
CA VAL A 158 4.54 6.88 2.27
C VAL A 158 5.66 6.36 1.37
N VAL A 159 6.63 7.22 1.09
CA VAL A 159 7.92 6.80 0.51
C VAL A 159 8.89 6.52 1.65
N ASN A 160 9.39 5.29 1.73
CA ASN A 160 10.35 4.87 2.73
C ASN A 160 11.78 4.95 2.18
N ILE A 161 12.69 5.55 2.95
CA ILE A 161 14.07 5.83 2.58
C ILE A 161 14.99 5.14 3.59
N GLY A 162 15.75 4.15 3.13
CA GLY A 162 16.77 3.52 3.95
C GLY A 162 18.07 4.32 3.91
N ILE A 163 18.51 4.85 5.05
CA ILE A 163 19.77 5.58 5.18
C ILE A 163 20.76 4.84 6.08
N PRO A 164 22.06 4.99 5.85
CA PRO A 164 23.07 4.29 6.64
C PRO A 164 23.13 4.71 8.11
N ASP A 165 22.79 5.95 8.41
CA ASP A 165 22.86 6.55 9.75
C ASP A 165 21.69 7.53 9.97
N LEU A 166 20.76 7.18 10.87
CA LEU A 166 19.62 8.03 11.20
C LEU A 166 19.98 9.38 11.84
N THR A 167 21.22 9.58 12.25
CA THR A 167 21.65 10.91 12.74
C THR A 167 21.69 11.96 11.61
N GLU A 168 21.67 11.54 10.35
CA GLU A 168 21.63 12.38 9.16
C GLU A 168 20.21 12.67 8.65
N GLU A 169 19.18 12.04 9.22
CA GLU A 169 17.78 12.15 8.77
C GLU A 169 17.32 13.60 8.55
N GLU A 170 17.61 14.48 9.52
CA GLU A 170 17.16 15.89 9.42
C GLU A 170 17.86 16.62 8.27
N ALA A 171 19.14 16.35 8.03
CA ALA A 171 19.89 16.92 6.93
C ALA A 171 19.40 16.41 5.58
N ASP A 172 19.11 15.10 5.49
CA ASP A 172 18.58 14.46 4.29
C ASP A 172 17.17 14.94 3.99
N ARG A 173 16.33 15.10 5.01
CA ARG A 173 14.98 15.67 4.87
C ARG A 173 15.03 17.09 4.33
N GLN A 174 15.91 17.93 4.87
CA GLN A 174 16.11 19.29 4.37
C GLN A 174 16.62 19.29 2.93
N LEU A 175 17.57 18.41 2.60
CA LEU A 175 18.09 18.27 1.24
C LEU A 175 16.97 17.91 0.24
N ILE A 176 16.08 16.98 0.62
CA ILE A 176 14.91 16.61 -0.17
C ILE A 176 14.00 17.83 -0.36
N GLU A 177 13.59 18.48 0.71
CA GLU A 177 12.67 19.63 0.66
C GLU A 177 13.18 20.79 -0.20
N GLU A 178 14.50 21.04 -0.20
CA GLU A 178 15.14 22.11 -0.97
C GLU A 178 15.27 21.78 -2.46
N ASN A 179 15.38 20.49 -2.82
CA ASN A 179 15.69 20.06 -4.20
C ASN A 179 14.52 19.40 -4.94
N LEU A 180 13.42 19.09 -4.27
CA LEU A 180 12.24 18.57 -4.98
C LEU A 180 11.70 19.60 -5.99
N PRO A 181 11.30 19.15 -7.20
CA PRO A 181 10.56 19.96 -8.15
C PRO A 181 9.32 20.58 -7.52
N ALA A 182 9.03 21.85 -7.85
CA ALA A 182 7.93 22.59 -7.23
C ALA A 182 6.56 21.93 -7.50
N ASP A 183 6.35 21.39 -8.68
CA ASP A 183 5.13 20.69 -9.10
C ASP A 183 4.91 19.39 -8.33
N ILE A 184 5.97 18.70 -7.92
CA ILE A 184 5.87 17.55 -7.02
C ILE A 184 5.56 17.99 -5.60
N ARG A 185 6.35 18.95 -5.07
CA ARG A 185 6.19 19.40 -3.69
C ARG A 185 4.81 20.01 -3.41
N GLU A 186 4.22 20.71 -4.37
CA GLU A 186 2.89 21.34 -4.24
C GLU A 186 1.73 20.34 -4.14
N ARG A 187 1.93 19.06 -4.47
CA ARG A 187 0.93 18.00 -4.31
C ARG A 187 0.75 17.55 -2.86
N PHE A 188 1.70 17.89 -1.98
CA PHE A 188 1.73 17.39 -0.60
C PHE A 188 1.69 18.55 0.40
N ASP A 189 0.73 18.51 1.35
CA ASP A 189 0.70 19.43 2.49
C ASP A 189 1.92 19.20 3.41
N THR A 190 2.31 17.93 3.56
CA THR A 190 3.51 17.46 4.24
C THR A 190 4.05 16.29 3.43
N LEU A 191 5.34 16.27 3.16
CA LEU A 191 5.95 15.20 2.39
C LEU A 191 5.75 13.85 3.10
N PRO A 192 5.14 12.86 2.41
CA PRO A 192 4.93 11.53 2.97
C PRO A 192 6.21 10.70 2.85
N ILE A 193 7.24 11.06 3.62
CA ILE A 193 8.51 10.37 3.64
C ILE A 193 8.84 9.88 5.06
N THR A 194 9.37 8.67 5.13
CA THR A 194 9.90 8.07 6.36
C THR A 194 11.33 7.62 6.14
N PHE A 195 12.11 7.61 7.20
CA PHE A 195 13.48 7.12 7.16
C PHE A 195 13.62 5.90 8.07
N GLU A 196 14.41 4.94 7.62
CA GLU A 196 14.80 3.82 8.46
C GLU A 196 16.32 3.58 8.36
N GLU A 197 16.92 3.10 9.44
CA GLU A 197 18.34 2.73 9.43
C GLU A 197 18.52 1.46 8.62
N SER A 198 19.27 1.58 7.54
CA SER A 198 19.55 0.46 6.65
C SER A 198 21.00 0.55 6.16
N PRO A 199 21.94 -0.15 6.82
CA PRO A 199 23.31 -0.17 6.39
C PRO A 199 23.42 -0.82 4.99
N TYR A 200 24.34 -0.31 4.16
CA TYR A 200 24.61 -0.93 2.86
C TYR A 200 24.88 -2.41 3.01
N ALA A 201 24.23 -3.23 2.20
CA ALA A 201 24.56 -4.63 2.07
C ALA A 201 26.03 -4.72 1.58
N MET A 202 26.96 -5.03 2.48
CA MET A 202 28.33 -5.34 2.07
C MET A 202 28.27 -6.63 1.28
N LEU A 203 28.40 -6.52 -0.04
CA LEU A 203 28.64 -7.69 -0.91
C LEU A 203 29.99 -8.29 -0.51
N ALA A 204 29.93 -9.41 0.20
CA ALA A 204 31.09 -10.21 0.55
C ALA A 204 31.55 -11.11 -0.61
#